data_1ac827fc60945290de11d9bbc97ff435
#
_entry.id   1ac827fc60945290de11d9bbc97ff435
#
_cell.length_a   1.000
_cell.length_b   1.000
_cell.length_c   1.000
_cell.angle_alpha   90.00
_cell.angle_beta   90.00
_cell.angle_gamma   90.00
#
_symmetry.space_group_name_H-M   'P 1'
#
loop_
_entity.id
_entity.type
_entity.pdbx_description
1 polymer ?
#
loop_
_entity_poly.entity_id
_entity_poly.type
_entity_poly.pdbx_seq_one_letter_code
_entity_poly.pdbx_strand_id
1 'polypeptide(L)'
;KVWTIAEAVNRTDKIQKRSFEDSIGCISVEYAYLYPPGSPLIVPGERITKEAVEILHWYQEHDFSIEGLQSEDGIEVWIDG
;
A
#
# COMPACT_ATOMS: atom_id res chain seq x y z
N LYS A 1 4.65 5.12 -15.44
CA LYS A 1 5.20 6.17 -14.59
C LYS A 1 4.51 6.17 -13.24
N VAL A 2 5.26 6.23 -12.17
CA VAL A 2 4.71 6.40 -10.83
C VAL A 2 4.77 7.87 -10.42
N TRP A 3 3.86 8.26 -9.53
CA TRP A 3 3.81 9.63 -9.05
C TRP A 3 4.81 9.85 -7.92
N THR A 4 5.22 11.09 -7.75
CA THR A 4 5.98 11.46 -6.56
C THR A 4 5.05 11.44 -5.35
N ILE A 5 5.63 11.42 -4.14
CA ILE A 5 4.82 11.45 -2.93
C ILE A 5 3.96 12.71 -2.88
N ALA A 6 4.51 13.85 -3.27
CA ALA A 6 3.74 15.11 -3.27
C ALA A 6 2.57 15.06 -4.24
N GLU A 7 2.76 14.49 -5.42
CA GLU A 7 1.66 14.34 -6.38
C GLU A 7 0.58 13.41 -5.84
N ALA A 8 0.97 12.31 -5.20
CA ALA A 8 0.01 11.35 -4.66
C ALA A 8 -0.88 11.99 -3.60
N VAL A 9 -0.30 12.74 -2.65
CA VAL A 9 -1.08 13.31 -1.56
C VAL A 9 -2.00 14.44 -2.00
N ASN A 10 -1.79 14.99 -3.19
CA ASN A 10 -2.63 16.07 -3.70
C ASN A 10 -3.80 15.59 -4.55
N ARG A 11 -3.95 14.30 -4.78
CA ARG A 11 -4.99 13.76 -5.65
C ARG A 11 -5.98 12.92 -4.86
N THR A 12 -6.62 13.55 -3.86
CA THR A 12 -7.48 12.84 -2.94
C THR A 12 -8.87 12.52 -3.47
N ASP A 13 -9.25 13.09 -4.60
CA ASP A 13 -10.59 12.90 -5.17
C ASP A 13 -10.76 11.57 -5.90
N LYS A 14 -9.70 10.81 -6.07
CA LYS A 14 -9.75 9.55 -6.82
C LYS A 14 -9.14 8.40 -6.01
N ILE A 15 -9.50 8.33 -4.74
CA ILE A 15 -8.98 7.31 -3.84
C ILE A 15 -10.04 6.26 -3.61
N GLN A 16 -9.65 5.00 -3.66
CA GLN A 16 -10.53 3.88 -3.34
C GLN A 16 -9.77 2.85 -2.54
N LYS A 17 -10.42 2.27 -1.53
CA LYS A 17 -9.86 1.15 -0.81
C LYS A 17 -10.07 -0.13 -1.62
N ARG A 18 -9.04 -0.94 -1.74
CA ARG A 18 -9.10 -2.23 -2.42
C ARG A 18 -8.42 -3.28 -1.57
N SER A 19 -8.80 -4.54 -1.78
CA SER A 19 -8.08 -5.65 -1.15
C SER A 19 -6.63 -5.64 -1.64
N PHE A 20 -5.75 -6.30 -0.90
CA PHE A 20 -4.34 -6.31 -1.29
C PHE A 20 -4.15 -6.88 -2.69
N GLU A 21 -4.84 -7.97 -3.01
CA GLU A 21 -4.75 -8.58 -4.34
C GLU A 21 -5.22 -7.63 -5.44
N ASP A 22 -6.32 -6.94 -5.20
CA ASP A 22 -6.87 -6.01 -6.18
C ASP A 22 -6.07 -4.73 -6.31
N SER A 23 -5.20 -4.46 -5.34
CA SER A 23 -4.36 -3.26 -5.34
C SER A 23 -3.11 -3.43 -6.19
N ILE A 24 -2.77 -4.66 -6.58
CA ILE A 24 -1.56 -4.90 -7.38
C ILE A 24 -1.67 -4.13 -8.69
N GLY A 25 -0.63 -3.37 -9.01
CA GLY A 25 -0.59 -2.52 -10.19
C GLY A 25 -1.16 -1.13 -9.99
N CYS A 26 -1.79 -0.87 -8.84
CA CYS A 26 -2.30 0.45 -8.49
C CYS A 26 -1.23 1.28 -7.79
N ILE A 27 -1.44 2.59 -7.74
CA ILE A 27 -0.54 3.50 -7.03
C ILE A 27 -1.06 3.70 -5.63
N SER A 28 -0.22 3.45 -4.63
CA SER A 28 -0.62 3.53 -3.23
C SER A 28 -0.80 4.96 -2.75
N VAL A 29 -1.78 5.16 -1.88
CA VAL A 29 -1.96 6.39 -1.11
C VAL A 29 -1.37 6.24 0.29
N GLU A 30 -1.18 5.02 0.76
CA GLU A 30 -0.80 4.73 2.14
C GLU A 30 0.62 4.21 2.26
N TYR A 31 1.19 4.38 3.46
CA TYR A 31 2.42 3.70 3.85
C TYR A 31 2.09 2.32 4.40
N ALA A 32 2.98 1.38 4.18
CA ALA A 32 2.96 0.10 4.87
C ALA A 32 4.37 -0.20 5.35
N TYR A 33 4.54 -0.29 6.67
CA TYR A 33 5.82 -0.60 7.29
C TYR A 33 5.77 -2.00 7.87
N LEU A 34 6.80 -2.77 7.62
CA LEU A 34 6.93 -4.11 8.20
C LEU A 34 7.66 -4.02 9.53
N TYR A 35 7.13 -4.63 10.55
CA TYR A 35 7.76 -4.59 11.86
C TYR A 35 7.79 -5.98 12.47
N PRO A 36 8.95 -6.52 12.85
CA PRO A 36 10.28 -5.99 12.62
C PRO A 36 10.75 -6.16 11.17
N PRO A 37 11.69 -5.33 10.68
CA PRO A 37 12.50 -4.32 11.38
C PRO A 37 11.98 -2.89 11.27
N GLY A 38 10.79 -2.64 10.75
CA GLY A 38 10.28 -1.30 10.58
C GLY A 38 10.61 -0.69 9.23
N SER A 39 10.91 -1.52 8.24
CA SER A 39 11.24 -1.08 6.89
C SER A 39 9.98 -0.72 6.11
N PRO A 40 10.01 0.36 5.31
CA PRO A 40 8.87 0.65 4.45
C PRO A 40 8.78 -0.38 3.32
N LEU A 41 7.60 -0.95 3.14
CA LEU A 41 7.32 -1.89 2.05
C LEU A 41 6.57 -1.19 0.94
N ILE A 42 5.63 -0.32 1.30
CA ILE A 42 4.82 0.44 0.36
C ILE A 42 4.86 1.90 0.80
N VAL A 43 5.08 2.82 -0.15
CA VAL A 43 5.04 4.25 0.14
C VAL A 43 4.07 4.93 -0.83
N PRO A 44 3.48 6.07 -0.41
CA PRO A 44 2.57 6.79 -1.29
C PRO A 44 3.25 7.20 -2.59
N GLY A 45 2.52 7.07 -3.68
CA GLY A 45 3.03 7.43 -5.00
C GLY A 45 3.71 6.30 -5.73
N GLU A 46 3.97 5.18 -5.05
CA GLU A 46 4.59 4.02 -5.69
C GLU A 46 3.55 2.98 -6.09
N ARG A 47 3.88 2.24 -7.14
CA ARG A 47 3.01 1.17 -7.62
C ARG A 47 3.16 -0.05 -6.73
N ILE A 48 2.04 -0.63 -6.36
CA ILE A 48 2.01 -1.82 -5.52
C ILE A 48 2.35 -3.03 -6.37
N THR A 49 3.33 -3.82 -5.93
CA THR A 49 3.79 -5.01 -6.66
C THR A 49 3.19 -6.27 -6.05
N LYS A 50 3.17 -7.33 -6.87
CA LYS A 50 2.74 -8.64 -6.38
C LYS A 50 3.62 -9.12 -5.23
N GLU A 51 4.92 -8.89 -5.34
CA GLU A 51 5.86 -9.27 -4.30
C GLU A 51 5.57 -8.57 -2.97
N ALA A 52 5.22 -7.28 -3.03
CA ALA A 52 4.86 -6.54 -1.82
C ALA A 52 3.63 -7.14 -1.15
N VAL A 53 2.62 -7.51 -1.94
CA VAL A 53 1.40 -8.11 -1.40
C VAL A 53 1.70 -9.48 -0.78
N GLU A 54 2.55 -10.27 -1.41
CA GLU A 54 2.95 -11.57 -0.86
C GLU A 54 3.65 -11.42 0.49
N ILE A 55 4.51 -10.41 0.62
CA ILE A 55 5.18 -10.11 1.89
C ILE A 55 4.17 -9.66 2.95
N LEU A 56 3.20 -8.83 2.58
CA LEU A 56 2.15 -8.42 3.52
C LEU A 56 1.40 -9.63 4.07
N HIS A 57 1.01 -10.56 3.21
CA HIS A 57 0.30 -11.76 3.64
C HIS A 57 1.17 -12.63 4.55
N TRP A 58 2.45 -12.77 4.22
CA TRP A 58 3.36 -13.54 5.05
C TRP A 58 3.44 -12.98 6.47
N TYR A 59 3.55 -11.65 6.58
CA TYR A 59 3.62 -10.98 7.89
C TYR A 59 2.32 -11.17 8.67
N GLN A 60 1.18 -11.07 7.98
CA GLN A 60 -0.12 -11.28 8.63
C GLN A 60 -0.29 -12.70 9.14
N GLU A 61 0.16 -13.67 8.35
CA GLU A 61 0.04 -15.09 8.73
C GLU A 61 0.93 -15.46 9.92
N HIS A 62 2.01 -14.72 10.13
CA HIS A 62 2.97 -15.01 11.20
C HIS A 62 2.83 -14.06 12.39
N ASP A 63 1.72 -13.34 12.46
CA ASP A 63 1.40 -12.41 13.56
C ASP A 63 2.42 -11.29 13.76
N PHE A 64 3.15 -10.92 12.71
CA PHE A 64 3.98 -9.74 12.74
C PHE A 64 3.16 -8.50 12.43
N SER A 65 3.62 -7.35 12.92
CA SER A 65 2.88 -6.10 12.74
C SER A 65 3.13 -5.47 11.39
N ILE A 66 2.06 -4.94 10.80
CA ILE A 66 2.16 -4.06 9.64
C ILE A 66 1.60 -2.72 10.08
N GLU A 67 2.41 -1.68 10.03
CA GLU A 67 2.07 -0.35 10.52
C GLU A 67 1.83 0.60 9.36
N GLY A 68 1.03 1.63 9.61
CA GLY A 68 0.78 2.67 8.63
C GLY A 68 -0.48 2.50 7.81
N LEU A 69 -1.05 1.31 7.77
CA LEU A 69 -2.30 1.06 7.07
C LEU A 69 -3.49 1.37 7.97
N GLN A 70 -4.55 1.91 7.38
CA GLN A 70 -5.78 2.21 8.12
C GLN A 70 -6.64 0.97 8.30
N SER A 71 -6.42 -0.05 7.50
CA SER A 71 -7.21 -1.27 7.50
C SER A 71 -6.31 -2.49 7.45
N GLU A 72 -6.78 -3.61 8.01
CA GLU A 72 -6.01 -4.85 8.00
C GLU A 72 -6.23 -5.67 6.74
N ASP A 73 -7.28 -5.40 5.99
CA ASP A 73 -7.70 -6.22 4.86
C ASP A 73 -7.56 -5.52 3.51
N GLY A 74 -7.04 -4.30 3.50
CA GLY A 74 -6.93 -3.57 2.24
C GLY A 74 -6.07 -2.35 2.36
N ILE A 75 -5.94 -1.65 1.26
CA ILE A 75 -5.11 -0.46 1.16
C ILE A 75 -5.79 0.55 0.24
N GLU A 76 -5.68 1.82 0.57
CA GLU A 76 -6.21 2.88 -0.29
C GLU A 76 -5.26 3.15 -1.44
N VAL A 77 -5.82 3.23 -2.64
CA VAL A 77 -5.06 3.44 -3.87
C VAL A 77 -5.72 4.50 -4.71
N TRP A 78 -4.94 5.06 -5.63
CA TRP A 78 -5.46 5.98 -6.63
C TRP A 78 -6.20 5.20 -7.69
N ILE A 79 -7.40 5.65 -8.01
CA ILE A 79 -8.15 5.11 -9.14
C ILE A 79 -7.75 5.95 -10.35
N ASP A 80 -7.02 5.35 -11.24
CA ASP A 80 -6.63 6.04 -12.46
C ASP A 80 -7.59 5.63 -13.55
N GLY A 81 -8.44 6.56 -13.88
CA GLY A 81 -9.48 6.30 -14.87
C GLY A 81 -8.97 6.04 -16.27
#